data_e754b261d883578de4173f32a6c04155
#
_entry.id   e754b261d883578de4173f32a6c04155
#
_cell.length_a   1.000
_cell.length_b   1.000
_cell.length_c   1.000
_cell.angle_alpha   90.00
_cell.angle_beta   90.00
_cell.angle_gamma   90.00
#
_symmetry.space_group_name_H-M   'P 1'
#
loop_
_entity.id
_entity.type
_entity.pdbx_description
1 polymer ?
#
loop_
_entity_poly.entity_id
_entity_poly.type
_entity_poly.pdbx_seq_one_letter_code
_entity_poly.pdbx_strand_id
1 'polypeptide(L)'
;MLSETKMAALTAPRTYAPAKIQLELPNQPCALAWVGDALVAATYDYVEAEGTRVGGLCLLRDTEIAATLELRGGYALAPRGSQLAVATADGRVALVDVAETLTLSKVSEPKGHLFTDVVWDGPDALVVAEGDSGRVSRWRAADGLVESHAWDAHAYAPGCPAEVWCVGRDPSTGLYVSGADDGLLKGWDLRASKPALALRHGAGVTAVLCDDDAVATGSYDESVRLWDLRAPAAPTASLAVGGGAYALARDGDGYLAACMGAGARVLRAAPLSVAGVYDHHGSVVYGAVRHGASRRIASCSFYDRGVHVWCDE
;
A
#
# COMPACT_ATOMS: atom_id res chain seq x y z
N MET A 1 -14.26 30.23 -20.16
CA MET A 1 -13.44 29.59 -21.20
C MET A 1 -11.99 29.94 -20.90
N LEU A 2 -11.22 28.97 -20.41
CA LEU A 2 -9.77 29.11 -20.29
C LEU A 2 -9.21 29.07 -21.71
N SER A 3 -8.31 29.99 -22.06
CA SER A 3 -7.73 30.08 -23.40
C SER A 3 -7.02 28.77 -23.76
N GLU A 4 -7.08 28.33 -25.03
CA GLU A 4 -6.43 27.14 -25.55
C GLU A 4 -4.92 27.07 -25.21
N THR A 5 -4.26 28.20 -24.98
CA THR A 5 -2.88 28.32 -24.53
C THR A 5 -2.65 27.82 -23.08
N LYS A 6 -3.69 27.78 -22.22
CA LYS A 6 -3.61 27.19 -20.89
C LYS A 6 -3.87 25.68 -20.86
N MET A 7 -4.55 25.16 -21.88
CA MET A 7 -4.73 23.69 -22.05
C MET A 7 -3.50 23.01 -22.65
N ALA A 8 -2.69 23.71 -23.43
CA ALA A 8 -1.46 23.16 -24.02
C ALA A 8 -0.29 22.99 -23.01
N ALA A 9 -0.45 23.45 -21.77
CA ALA A 9 0.56 23.30 -20.70
C ALA A 9 0.36 22.07 -19.80
N LEU A 10 -0.40 21.06 -20.23
CA LEU A 10 -0.22 19.70 -19.76
C LEU A 10 1.06 19.17 -20.43
N THR A 11 2.20 19.56 -19.86
CA THR A 11 3.52 19.06 -20.27
C THR A 11 3.49 17.54 -20.30
N ALA A 12 4.07 16.94 -21.33
CA ALA A 12 4.30 15.49 -21.38
C ALA A 12 4.85 15.01 -20.03
N PRO A 13 4.49 13.80 -19.55
CA PRO A 13 5.04 13.26 -18.33
C PRO A 13 6.56 13.28 -18.37
N ARG A 14 7.19 13.71 -17.27
CA ARG A 14 8.62 13.69 -17.14
C ARG A 14 9.09 12.22 -17.04
N THR A 15 10.14 11.86 -17.77
CA THR A 15 10.83 10.58 -17.56
C THR A 15 12.01 10.83 -16.63
N TYR A 16 12.05 10.10 -15.52
CA TYR A 16 13.15 10.18 -14.56
C TYR A 16 14.35 9.39 -15.03
N ALA A 17 15.55 9.87 -14.70
CA ALA A 17 16.79 9.14 -14.93
C ALA A 17 16.88 7.88 -14.02
N PRO A 18 17.71 6.89 -14.39
CA PRO A 18 18.00 5.75 -13.52
C PRO A 18 18.44 6.19 -12.12
N ALA A 19 18.03 5.45 -11.10
CA ALA A 19 18.38 5.72 -9.71
C ALA A 19 19.91 5.69 -9.51
N LYS A 20 20.39 6.62 -8.70
CA LYS A 20 21.80 6.63 -8.26
C LYS A 20 22.08 5.55 -7.20
N ILE A 21 21.04 5.16 -6.45
CA ILE A 21 21.10 4.11 -5.43
C ILE A 21 20.20 2.97 -5.91
N GLN A 22 20.80 1.81 -6.12
CA GLN A 22 20.12 0.57 -6.47
C GLN A 22 20.65 -0.52 -5.55
N LEU A 23 19.77 -1.17 -4.82
CA LEU A 23 20.08 -2.23 -3.87
C LEU A 23 19.36 -3.50 -4.29
N GLU A 24 20.05 -4.63 -4.17
CA GLU A 24 19.44 -5.96 -4.27
C GLU A 24 19.28 -6.53 -2.85
N LEU A 25 18.07 -6.94 -2.51
CA LEU A 25 17.74 -7.48 -1.19
C LEU A 25 17.86 -9.01 -1.14
N PRO A 26 18.05 -9.61 0.04
CA PRO A 26 18.13 -11.07 0.19
C PRO A 26 16.83 -11.79 -0.20
N ASN A 27 15.68 -11.15 0.03
CA ASN A 27 14.34 -11.65 -0.32
C ASN A 27 13.60 -10.62 -1.19
N GLN A 28 12.52 -11.05 -1.83
CA GLN A 28 11.71 -10.25 -2.73
C GLN A 28 10.96 -9.12 -1.98
N PRO A 29 11.21 -7.83 -2.28
CA PRO A 29 10.54 -6.72 -1.61
C PRO A 29 9.13 -6.49 -2.18
N CYS A 30 8.17 -6.32 -1.28
CA CYS A 30 6.76 -6.10 -1.64
C CYS A 30 6.18 -4.79 -1.12
N ALA A 31 6.78 -4.18 -0.08
CA ALA A 31 6.36 -2.88 0.43
C ALA A 31 7.56 -2.08 0.95
N LEU A 32 7.42 -0.76 0.94
CA LEU A 32 8.41 0.19 1.44
C LEU A 32 7.76 1.20 2.39
N ALA A 33 8.50 1.65 3.38
CA ALA A 33 8.11 2.76 4.24
C ALA A 33 9.32 3.60 4.66
N TRP A 34 9.19 4.91 4.64
CA TRP A 34 10.13 5.80 5.30
C TRP A 34 9.74 5.97 6.77
N VAL A 35 10.71 5.81 7.66
CA VAL A 35 10.60 6.06 9.10
C VAL A 35 11.70 7.05 9.48
N GLY A 36 11.36 8.34 9.55
CA GLY A 36 12.37 9.40 9.54
C GLY A 36 13.20 9.33 8.26
N ASP A 37 14.53 9.32 8.39
CA ASP A 37 15.48 9.20 7.27
C ASP A 37 15.78 7.73 6.89
N ALA A 38 15.30 6.77 7.64
CA ALA A 38 15.49 5.35 7.37
C ALA A 38 14.44 4.80 6.41
N LEU A 39 14.86 4.02 5.42
CA LEU A 39 13.96 3.30 4.54
C LEU A 39 13.84 1.85 5.02
N VAL A 40 12.63 1.37 5.22
CA VAL A 40 12.36 -0.03 5.57
C VAL A 40 11.67 -0.71 4.41
N ALA A 41 12.17 -1.87 4.01
CA ALA A 41 11.56 -2.77 3.04
C ALA A 41 10.97 -3.99 3.74
N ALA A 42 9.72 -4.32 3.44
CA ALA A 42 9.11 -5.60 3.76
C ALA A 42 9.43 -6.59 2.64
N THR A 43 9.81 -7.80 3.02
CA THR A 43 10.28 -8.82 2.06
C THR A 43 9.70 -10.18 2.37
N TYR A 44 9.47 -11.01 1.32
CA TYR A 44 9.23 -12.43 1.48
C TYR A 44 9.66 -13.22 0.25
N ASP A 45 10.04 -14.47 0.45
CA ASP A 45 10.14 -15.50 -0.58
C ASP A 45 9.16 -16.62 -0.25
N TYR A 46 8.55 -17.25 -1.25
CA TYR A 46 7.73 -18.45 -1.08
C TYR A 46 8.59 -19.69 -1.23
N VAL A 47 8.64 -20.52 -0.17
CA VAL A 47 9.37 -21.78 -0.14
C VAL A 47 8.40 -22.91 -0.47
N GLU A 48 8.36 -23.32 -1.74
CA GLU A 48 7.41 -24.36 -2.24
C GLU A 48 7.49 -25.68 -1.46
N ALA A 49 8.70 -26.12 -1.13
CA ALA A 49 8.91 -27.39 -0.41
C ALA A 49 8.26 -27.43 0.99
N GLU A 50 8.06 -26.27 1.59
CA GLU A 50 7.51 -26.13 2.94
C GLU A 50 6.09 -25.54 2.93
N GLY A 51 5.64 -25.00 1.79
CA GLY A 51 4.37 -24.29 1.68
C GLY A 51 4.33 -23.01 2.51
N THR A 52 5.48 -22.42 2.83
CA THR A 52 5.60 -21.27 3.73
C THR A 52 6.23 -20.07 3.05
N ARG A 53 6.06 -18.89 3.65
CA ARG A 53 6.79 -17.67 3.27
C ARG A 53 7.84 -17.38 4.35
N VAL A 54 9.04 -17.02 3.90
CA VAL A 54 10.17 -16.59 4.72
C VAL A 54 10.55 -15.16 4.37
N GLY A 55 11.29 -14.49 5.24
CA GLY A 55 11.68 -13.08 5.05
C GLY A 55 11.26 -12.23 6.23
N GLY A 56 11.15 -10.94 6.06
CA GLY A 56 10.85 -10.00 7.14
C GLY A 56 11.08 -8.56 6.73
N LEU A 57 11.93 -7.85 7.47
CA LEU A 57 12.24 -6.45 7.23
C LEU A 57 13.73 -6.25 6.98
N CYS A 58 14.05 -5.36 6.03
CA CYS A 58 15.39 -4.81 5.81
C CYS A 58 15.37 -3.32 6.10
N LEU A 59 16.23 -2.86 7.00
CA LEU A 59 16.51 -1.46 7.26
C LEU A 59 17.61 -1.00 6.31
N LEU A 60 17.30 -0.03 5.47
CA LEU A 60 18.20 0.49 4.45
C LEU A 60 18.66 1.89 4.85
N ARG A 61 19.98 2.11 4.82
CA ARG A 61 20.60 3.40 5.02
C ARG A 61 21.59 3.65 3.91
N ASP A 62 21.43 4.80 3.25
CA ASP A 62 22.23 5.18 2.09
C ASP A 62 22.28 4.05 1.03
N THR A 63 23.37 3.32 0.92
CA THR A 63 23.64 2.32 -0.11
C THR A 63 23.77 0.90 0.44
N GLU A 64 23.33 0.65 1.68
CA GLU A 64 23.51 -0.66 2.33
C GLU A 64 22.32 -1.09 3.19
N ILE A 65 22.28 -2.39 3.46
CA ILE A 65 21.37 -3.00 4.44
C ILE A 65 22.00 -2.85 5.81
N ALA A 66 21.49 -1.91 6.62
CA ALA A 66 22.03 -1.61 7.95
C ALA A 66 21.58 -2.64 9.02
N ALA A 67 20.38 -3.20 8.88
CA ALA A 67 19.86 -4.24 9.75
C ALA A 67 18.77 -5.07 9.08
N THR A 68 18.56 -6.27 9.59
CA THR A 68 17.45 -7.14 9.20
C THR A 68 16.69 -7.62 10.42
N LEU A 69 15.38 -7.86 10.27
CA LEU A 69 14.54 -8.50 11.27
C LEU A 69 13.75 -9.62 10.60
N GLU A 70 14.02 -10.86 11.01
CA GLU A 70 13.28 -12.01 10.50
C GLU A 70 11.86 -12.04 11.06
N LEU A 71 10.90 -12.23 10.16
CA LEU A 71 9.50 -12.49 10.42
C LEU A 71 9.06 -13.67 9.53
N ARG A 72 7.80 -14.09 9.63
CA ARG A 72 7.25 -15.07 8.69
C ARG A 72 6.77 -14.42 7.38
N GLY A 73 7.68 -13.66 6.72
CA GLY A 73 7.41 -12.82 5.57
C GLY A 73 6.74 -11.50 5.96
N GLY A 74 7.42 -10.35 5.75
CA GLY A 74 6.80 -9.03 5.85
C GLY A 74 6.02 -8.75 4.58
N TYR A 75 4.77 -8.25 4.68
CA TYR A 75 3.93 -8.02 3.52
C TYR A 75 3.52 -6.55 3.34
N ALA A 76 2.99 -5.90 4.37
CA ALA A 76 2.61 -4.49 4.33
C ALA A 76 3.14 -3.73 5.54
N LEU A 77 3.32 -2.43 5.37
CA LEU A 77 3.97 -1.53 6.33
C LEU A 77 3.13 -0.28 6.56
N ALA A 78 2.87 0.05 7.83
CA ALA A 78 2.23 1.30 8.22
C ALA A 78 3.10 2.05 9.24
N PRO A 79 3.84 3.10 8.82
CA PRO A 79 4.69 3.88 9.70
C PRO A 79 3.88 4.84 10.58
N ARG A 80 4.34 5.04 11.84
CA ARG A 80 3.84 6.05 12.75
C ARG A 80 4.94 6.50 13.71
N GLY A 81 5.48 7.71 13.51
CA GLY A 81 6.66 8.18 14.23
C GLY A 81 7.85 7.26 13.99
N SER A 82 8.45 6.73 15.05
CA SER A 82 9.51 5.71 14.98
C SER A 82 8.99 4.26 15.02
N GLN A 83 7.68 4.06 15.09
CA GLN A 83 7.07 2.74 15.13
C GLN A 83 6.51 2.35 13.77
N LEU A 84 6.61 1.08 13.45
CA LEU A 84 6.11 0.48 12.22
C LEU A 84 5.16 -0.67 12.56
N ALA A 85 3.93 -0.62 12.06
CA ALA A 85 3.07 -1.78 12.06
C ALA A 85 3.33 -2.60 10.79
N VAL A 86 3.37 -3.90 10.93
CA VAL A 86 3.70 -4.87 9.88
C VAL A 86 2.61 -5.93 9.80
N ALA A 87 2.05 -6.12 8.61
CA ALA A 87 1.25 -7.30 8.28
C ALA A 87 2.17 -8.41 7.78
N THR A 88 1.98 -9.63 8.26
CA THR A 88 2.85 -10.77 7.89
C THR A 88 2.13 -11.83 7.08
N ALA A 89 2.89 -12.61 6.36
CA ALA A 89 2.37 -13.65 5.48
C ALA A 89 1.79 -14.88 6.21
N ASP A 90 2.03 -15.03 7.51
CA ASP A 90 1.42 -16.07 8.35
C ASP A 90 0.22 -15.56 9.18
N GLY A 91 -0.24 -14.33 8.89
CA GLY A 91 -1.41 -13.73 9.53
C GLY A 91 -1.14 -13.18 10.92
N ARG A 92 -0.02 -12.50 11.10
CA ARG A 92 0.29 -11.74 12.31
C ARG A 92 0.29 -10.24 12.03
N VAL A 93 0.00 -9.50 13.07
CA VAL A 93 0.37 -8.08 13.16
C VAL A 93 1.59 -7.99 14.05
N ALA A 94 2.63 -7.30 13.61
CA ALA A 94 3.81 -7.00 14.42
C ALA A 94 3.99 -5.49 14.58
N LEU A 95 4.47 -5.04 15.74
CA LEU A 95 4.93 -3.67 15.97
C LEU A 95 6.44 -3.69 16.12
N VAL A 96 7.11 -2.88 15.32
CA VAL A 96 8.56 -2.79 15.25
C VAL A 96 9.00 -1.36 15.50
N ASP A 97 9.88 -1.16 16.44
CA ASP A 97 10.53 0.12 16.69
C ASP A 97 11.75 0.26 15.77
N VAL A 98 11.79 1.35 15.02
CA VAL A 98 12.84 1.65 14.03
C VAL A 98 13.73 2.74 14.57
N ALA A 99 15.01 2.40 14.79
CA ALA A 99 16.05 3.31 15.21
C ALA A 99 17.34 2.99 14.43
N GLU A 100 18.49 2.84 15.09
CA GLU A 100 19.71 2.33 14.44
C GLU A 100 19.56 0.88 14.00
N THR A 101 18.62 0.14 14.60
CA THR A 101 18.25 -1.23 14.26
C THR A 101 16.73 -1.40 14.28
N LEU A 102 16.25 -2.58 13.93
CA LEU A 102 14.86 -2.99 14.00
C LEU A 102 14.61 -3.80 15.27
N THR A 103 13.69 -3.38 16.12
CA THR A 103 13.37 -4.08 17.37
C THR A 103 11.90 -4.48 17.40
N LEU A 104 11.62 -5.78 17.44
CA LEU A 104 10.26 -6.28 17.59
C LEU A 104 9.74 -5.95 18.99
N SER A 105 8.73 -5.07 19.08
CA SER A 105 8.16 -4.65 20.36
C SER A 105 6.91 -5.42 20.73
N LYS A 106 6.08 -5.80 19.75
CA LYS A 106 4.88 -6.65 19.93
C LYS A 106 4.64 -7.51 18.70
N VAL A 107 4.05 -8.68 18.90
CA VAL A 107 3.56 -9.54 17.81
C VAL A 107 2.31 -10.29 18.27
N SER A 108 1.32 -10.41 17.39
CA SER A 108 0.11 -11.19 17.67
C SER A 108 0.33 -12.69 17.47
N GLU A 109 -0.63 -13.51 17.92
CA GLU A 109 -0.70 -14.91 17.50
C GLU A 109 -1.00 -15.00 15.99
N PRO A 110 -0.50 -16.04 15.29
CA PRO A 110 -0.76 -16.25 13.88
C PRO A 110 -2.20 -16.67 13.64
N LYS A 111 -2.77 -16.21 12.53
CA LYS A 111 -4.08 -16.64 12.04
C LYS A 111 -4.00 -17.79 11.04
N GLY A 112 -2.78 -18.06 10.50
CA GLY A 112 -2.54 -19.13 9.53
C GLY A 112 -2.97 -18.79 8.10
N HIS A 113 -3.25 -17.52 7.80
CA HIS A 113 -3.54 -17.01 6.47
C HIS A 113 -2.87 -15.65 6.26
N LEU A 114 -2.70 -15.25 5.01
CA LEU A 114 -1.97 -14.05 4.63
C LEU A 114 -2.69 -12.77 5.10
N PHE A 115 -1.95 -11.85 5.74
CA PHE A 115 -2.35 -10.47 5.93
C PHE A 115 -1.71 -9.61 4.83
N THR A 116 -2.53 -8.93 4.05
CA THR A 116 -2.12 -8.21 2.84
C THR A 116 -1.91 -6.71 3.05
N ASP A 117 -2.58 -6.13 4.05
CA ASP A 117 -2.44 -4.71 4.35
C ASP A 117 -2.72 -4.42 5.83
N VAL A 118 -2.15 -3.31 6.32
CA VAL A 118 -2.34 -2.81 7.68
C VAL A 118 -2.28 -1.29 7.69
N VAL A 119 -3.22 -0.65 8.40
CA VAL A 119 -3.22 0.81 8.61
C VAL A 119 -3.53 1.14 10.06
N TRP A 120 -3.02 2.27 10.52
CA TRP A 120 -3.36 2.79 11.85
C TRP A 120 -4.77 3.39 11.86
N ASP A 121 -5.53 3.04 12.90
CA ASP A 121 -6.83 3.61 13.26
C ASP A 121 -6.71 4.37 14.58
N GLY A 122 -6.14 5.57 14.51
CA GLY A 122 -5.82 6.37 15.69
C GLY A 122 -4.60 5.83 16.48
N PRO A 123 -4.45 6.23 17.75
CA PRO A 123 -3.23 5.96 18.51
C PRO A 123 -3.07 4.49 18.94
N ASP A 124 -4.17 3.76 19.15
CA ASP A 124 -4.17 2.46 19.83
C ASP A 124 -4.85 1.34 19.05
N ALA A 125 -5.15 1.56 17.77
CA ALA A 125 -5.80 0.55 16.95
C ALA A 125 -5.20 0.46 15.54
N LEU A 126 -5.44 -0.68 14.92
CA LEU A 126 -5.05 -1.01 13.56
C LEU A 126 -6.23 -1.63 12.82
N VAL A 127 -6.29 -1.47 11.51
CA VAL A 127 -7.17 -2.21 10.60
C VAL A 127 -6.29 -3.04 9.67
N VAL A 128 -6.71 -4.26 9.41
CA VAL A 128 -5.93 -5.27 8.68
C VAL A 128 -6.80 -5.89 7.60
N ALA A 129 -6.23 -6.04 6.40
CA ALA A 129 -6.76 -6.89 5.35
C ALA A 129 -6.29 -8.33 5.56
N GLU A 130 -7.23 -9.24 5.73
CA GLU A 130 -6.96 -10.68 5.90
C GLU A 130 -7.12 -11.38 4.55
N GLY A 131 -6.15 -11.20 3.66
CA GLY A 131 -6.06 -11.59 2.26
C GLY A 131 -7.03 -12.66 1.77
N ASP A 132 -6.56 -13.91 1.78
CA ASP A 132 -7.29 -15.07 1.24
C ASP A 132 -8.54 -15.48 2.04
N SER A 133 -8.71 -14.96 3.26
CA SER A 133 -9.91 -15.20 4.07
C SER A 133 -11.13 -14.36 3.66
N GLY A 134 -10.94 -13.32 2.86
CA GLY A 134 -12.00 -12.37 2.49
C GLY A 134 -12.44 -11.43 3.63
N ARG A 135 -11.68 -11.39 4.74
CA ARG A 135 -12.02 -10.64 5.96
C ARG A 135 -11.25 -9.33 6.06
N VAL A 136 -11.83 -8.42 6.81
CA VAL A 136 -11.17 -7.23 7.35
C VAL A 136 -11.33 -7.23 8.85
N SER A 137 -10.27 -6.96 9.59
CA SER A 137 -10.30 -6.97 11.06
C SER A 137 -9.70 -5.69 11.64
N ARG A 138 -10.20 -5.34 12.83
CA ARG A 138 -9.72 -4.24 13.65
C ARG A 138 -9.07 -4.77 14.92
N TRP A 139 -7.89 -4.27 15.24
CA TRP A 139 -7.04 -4.75 16.34
C TRP A 139 -6.76 -3.62 17.32
N ARG A 140 -6.71 -3.95 18.62
CA ARG A 140 -6.24 -3.04 19.65
C ARG A 140 -4.75 -3.27 19.91
N ALA A 141 -3.95 -2.22 19.70
CA ALA A 141 -2.51 -2.29 19.88
C ALA A 141 -2.08 -2.16 21.35
N ALA A 142 -2.87 -1.45 22.17
CA ALA A 142 -2.60 -1.26 23.59
C ALA A 142 -2.64 -2.59 24.37
N ASP A 143 -3.61 -3.46 24.06
CA ASP A 143 -3.90 -4.70 24.79
C ASP A 143 -3.11 -5.93 24.26
N GLY A 144 -1.95 -5.70 23.64
CA GLY A 144 -1.12 -6.80 23.16
C GLY A 144 -1.45 -7.31 21.75
N LEU A 145 -2.04 -6.47 20.88
CA LEU A 145 -2.46 -6.82 19.52
C LEU A 145 -3.60 -7.87 19.52
N VAL A 146 -4.75 -7.47 20.05
CA VAL A 146 -5.93 -8.32 20.13
C VAL A 146 -6.98 -7.86 19.12
N GLU A 147 -7.50 -8.80 18.31
CA GLU A 147 -8.64 -8.55 17.42
C GLU A 147 -9.85 -8.09 18.23
N SER A 148 -10.43 -6.95 17.87
CA SER A 148 -11.58 -6.35 18.56
C SER A 148 -12.86 -6.37 17.74
N HIS A 149 -12.76 -6.47 16.43
CA HIS A 149 -13.85 -6.55 15.48
C HIS A 149 -13.41 -7.16 14.18
N ALA A 150 -14.33 -7.82 13.44
CA ALA A 150 -14.06 -8.29 12.10
C ALA A 150 -15.32 -8.32 11.23
N TRP A 151 -15.14 -8.19 9.94
CA TRP A 151 -16.17 -8.32 8.91
C TRP A 151 -15.81 -9.44 7.93
N ASP A 152 -16.79 -10.24 7.51
CA ASP A 152 -16.70 -11.04 6.30
C ASP A 152 -16.92 -10.09 5.12
N ALA A 153 -15.81 -9.51 4.65
CA ALA A 153 -15.84 -8.31 3.83
C ALA A 153 -16.09 -8.61 2.36
N HIS A 154 -15.36 -9.56 1.79
CA HIS A 154 -15.36 -9.79 0.36
C HIS A 154 -15.52 -11.26 0.01
N ALA A 155 -16.39 -11.53 -0.97
CA ALA A 155 -16.60 -12.87 -1.52
C ALA A 155 -17.13 -12.77 -2.95
N TYR A 156 -16.73 -13.71 -3.79
CA TYR A 156 -17.31 -13.92 -5.13
C TYR A 156 -18.72 -14.51 -5.05
N ALA A 157 -18.95 -15.37 -4.05
CA ALA A 157 -20.22 -16.01 -3.75
C ALA A 157 -20.24 -16.47 -2.28
N PRO A 158 -21.39 -16.82 -1.70
CA PRO A 158 -21.45 -17.38 -0.36
C PRO A 158 -20.51 -18.58 -0.19
N GLY A 159 -19.61 -18.51 0.80
CA GLY A 159 -18.59 -19.54 1.07
C GLY A 159 -17.38 -19.52 0.13
N CYS A 160 -17.28 -18.56 -0.78
CA CYS A 160 -16.13 -18.37 -1.68
C CYS A 160 -15.51 -16.99 -1.43
N PRO A 161 -14.58 -16.84 -0.48
CA PRO A 161 -13.97 -15.55 -0.17
C PRO A 161 -13.20 -15.00 -1.37
N ALA A 162 -13.17 -13.67 -1.49
CA ALA A 162 -12.33 -12.96 -2.44
C ALA A 162 -11.13 -12.36 -1.69
N GLU A 163 -9.96 -12.42 -2.28
CA GLU A 163 -8.74 -11.92 -1.66
C GLU A 163 -8.83 -10.41 -1.42
N VAL A 164 -8.71 -10.01 -0.16
CA VAL A 164 -8.69 -8.59 0.24
C VAL A 164 -7.26 -8.08 0.13
N TRP A 165 -7.04 -7.04 -0.68
CA TRP A 165 -5.72 -6.50 -0.93
C TRP A 165 -5.37 -5.30 -0.07
N CYS A 166 -6.34 -4.44 0.19
CA CYS A 166 -6.08 -3.15 0.84
C CYS A 166 -7.19 -2.74 1.79
N VAL A 167 -6.80 -1.95 2.79
CA VAL A 167 -7.71 -1.36 3.78
C VAL A 167 -7.34 0.10 4.03
N GLY A 168 -8.32 0.87 4.49
CA GLY A 168 -8.13 2.25 4.90
C GLY A 168 -9.22 2.70 5.85
N ARG A 169 -9.09 3.92 6.37
CA ARG A 169 -10.14 4.60 7.11
C ARG A 169 -10.33 5.98 6.51
N ASP A 170 -11.53 6.23 5.99
CA ASP A 170 -11.87 7.54 5.46
C ASP A 170 -12.19 8.50 6.60
N PRO A 171 -11.41 9.58 6.77
CA PRO A 171 -11.63 10.52 7.87
C PRO A 171 -12.90 11.34 7.70
N SER A 172 -13.36 11.57 6.46
CA SER A 172 -14.52 12.40 6.16
C SER A 172 -15.86 11.76 6.55
N THR A 173 -16.00 10.45 6.32
CA THR A 173 -17.20 9.67 6.66
C THR A 173 -17.04 8.82 7.93
N GLY A 174 -15.80 8.57 8.34
CA GLY A 174 -15.45 7.65 9.42
C GLY A 174 -15.60 6.18 9.05
N LEU A 175 -15.88 5.85 7.78
CA LEU A 175 -15.98 4.48 7.31
C LEU A 175 -14.60 3.82 7.22
N TYR A 176 -14.54 2.55 7.54
CA TYR A 176 -13.44 1.69 7.11
C TYR A 176 -13.69 1.27 5.67
N VAL A 177 -12.66 1.25 4.85
CA VAL A 177 -12.78 0.87 3.45
C VAL A 177 -11.86 -0.28 3.14
N SER A 178 -12.28 -1.17 2.24
CA SER A 178 -11.49 -2.30 1.79
C SER A 178 -11.69 -2.57 0.31
N GLY A 179 -10.61 -2.98 -0.36
CA GLY A 179 -10.58 -3.37 -1.75
C GLY A 179 -10.16 -4.83 -1.92
N ALA A 180 -10.74 -5.53 -2.89
CA ALA A 180 -10.50 -6.95 -3.09
C ALA A 180 -10.61 -7.38 -4.56
N ASP A 181 -10.30 -8.66 -4.80
CA ASP A 181 -10.37 -9.29 -6.13
C ASP A 181 -11.80 -9.41 -6.68
N ASP A 182 -12.84 -9.23 -5.85
CA ASP A 182 -14.23 -9.14 -6.33
C ASP A 182 -14.51 -7.85 -7.15
N GLY A 183 -13.49 -6.99 -7.30
CA GLY A 183 -13.54 -5.74 -8.02
C GLY A 183 -14.33 -4.65 -7.28
N LEU A 184 -14.51 -4.78 -5.98
CA LEU A 184 -15.27 -3.84 -5.17
C LEU A 184 -14.38 -3.11 -4.18
N LEU A 185 -14.57 -1.79 -4.08
CA LEU A 185 -14.25 -1.02 -2.88
C LEU A 185 -15.51 -0.99 -2.01
N LYS A 186 -15.44 -1.49 -0.78
CA LYS A 186 -16.55 -1.48 0.17
C LYS A 186 -16.25 -0.60 1.36
N GLY A 187 -17.28 0.07 1.89
CA GLY A 187 -17.20 0.89 3.10
C GLY A 187 -17.97 0.25 4.26
N TRP A 188 -17.40 0.26 5.45
CA TRP A 188 -17.88 -0.46 6.63
C TRP A 188 -18.03 0.47 7.84
N ASP A 189 -19.14 0.35 8.55
CA ASP A 189 -19.36 0.96 9.86
C ASP A 189 -19.21 -0.14 10.92
N LEU A 190 -18.51 0.15 12.03
CA LEU A 190 -18.36 -0.78 13.17
C LEU A 190 -19.68 -1.31 13.73
N ARG A 191 -20.76 -0.55 13.55
CA ARG A 191 -22.11 -0.87 14.07
C ARG A 191 -22.93 -1.73 13.12
N ALA A 192 -22.44 -1.96 11.91
CA ALA A 192 -23.19 -2.63 10.84
C ALA A 192 -22.52 -3.93 10.39
N SER A 193 -23.33 -4.93 10.08
CA SER A 193 -22.89 -6.21 9.52
C SER A 193 -22.84 -6.22 7.99
N LYS A 194 -23.35 -5.16 7.35
CA LYS A 194 -23.37 -5.00 5.89
C LYS A 194 -22.58 -3.75 5.51
N PRO A 195 -21.96 -3.74 4.30
CA PRO A 195 -21.26 -2.56 3.84
C PRO A 195 -22.25 -1.39 3.65
N ALA A 196 -21.83 -0.20 4.06
CA ALA A 196 -22.57 1.05 3.86
C ALA A 196 -22.52 1.51 2.39
N LEU A 197 -21.46 1.13 1.66
CA LEU A 197 -21.30 1.40 0.24
C LEU A 197 -20.52 0.25 -0.43
N ALA A 198 -20.68 0.13 -1.77
CA ALA A 198 -19.91 -0.75 -2.62
C ALA A 198 -19.71 -0.08 -3.99
N LEU A 199 -18.46 0.17 -4.37
CA LEU A 199 -18.08 0.87 -5.59
C LEU A 199 -17.30 -0.08 -6.49
N ARG A 200 -17.68 -0.16 -7.76
CA ARG A 200 -17.15 -1.15 -8.69
C ARG A 200 -15.98 -0.61 -9.52
N HIS A 201 -14.97 -1.45 -9.64
CA HIS A 201 -13.86 -1.35 -10.59
C HIS A 201 -13.96 -2.42 -11.68
N GLY A 202 -13.16 -2.29 -12.73
CA GLY A 202 -13.11 -3.27 -13.83
C GLY A 202 -12.41 -4.58 -13.48
N ALA A 203 -11.56 -4.55 -12.44
CA ALA A 203 -10.82 -5.69 -11.90
C ALA A 203 -10.58 -5.52 -10.40
N GLY A 204 -9.78 -6.37 -9.77
CA GLY A 204 -9.47 -6.32 -8.35
C GLY A 204 -8.94 -4.94 -7.91
N VAL A 205 -9.41 -4.48 -6.75
CA VAL A 205 -8.97 -3.23 -6.11
C VAL A 205 -7.80 -3.55 -5.20
N THR A 206 -6.62 -3.08 -5.55
CA THR A 206 -5.34 -3.47 -4.94
C THR A 206 -4.76 -2.43 -3.98
N ALA A 207 -5.19 -1.18 -4.11
CA ALA A 207 -4.73 -0.11 -3.25
C ALA A 207 -5.87 0.83 -2.87
N VAL A 208 -5.84 1.32 -1.65
CA VAL A 208 -6.68 2.41 -1.16
C VAL A 208 -5.85 3.37 -0.32
N LEU A 209 -6.01 4.65 -0.57
CA LEU A 209 -5.41 5.71 0.22
C LEU A 209 -6.51 6.71 0.59
N CYS A 210 -6.73 6.89 1.89
CA CYS A 210 -7.76 7.77 2.43
C CYS A 210 -7.11 9.07 2.92
N ASP A 211 -7.56 10.19 2.36
CA ASP A 211 -7.17 11.53 2.75
C ASP A 211 -8.39 12.33 3.19
N ASP A 212 -8.18 13.52 3.76
CA ASP A 212 -9.27 14.40 4.21
C ASP A 212 -10.20 14.83 3.05
N ASP A 213 -9.66 14.94 1.84
CA ASP A 213 -10.38 15.48 0.67
C ASP A 213 -10.91 14.40 -0.28
N ALA A 214 -10.29 13.21 -0.31
CA ALA A 214 -10.63 12.17 -1.27
C ALA A 214 -10.13 10.79 -0.83
N VAL A 215 -10.78 9.74 -1.34
CA VAL A 215 -10.27 8.38 -1.32
C VAL A 215 -9.70 8.07 -2.71
N ALA A 216 -8.41 7.77 -2.77
CA ALA A 216 -7.77 7.30 -3.99
C ALA A 216 -7.74 5.76 -4.00
N THR A 217 -8.05 5.16 -5.15
CA THR A 217 -7.99 3.71 -5.33
C THR A 217 -7.12 3.34 -6.52
N GLY A 218 -6.35 2.25 -6.38
CA GLY A 218 -5.66 1.57 -7.45
C GLY A 218 -6.29 0.21 -7.75
N SER A 219 -6.22 -0.22 -9.00
CA SER A 219 -6.84 -1.47 -9.44
C SER A 219 -6.00 -2.19 -10.50
N TYR A 220 -6.17 -3.50 -10.60
CA TYR A 220 -5.67 -4.31 -11.71
C TYR A 220 -6.29 -3.91 -13.07
N ASP A 221 -7.37 -3.10 -13.08
CA ASP A 221 -7.93 -2.52 -14.31
C ASP A 221 -7.07 -1.38 -14.88
N GLU A 222 -5.84 -1.21 -14.36
CA GLU A 222 -4.84 -0.23 -14.75
C GLU A 222 -5.25 1.23 -14.47
N SER A 223 -6.25 1.44 -13.62
CA SER A 223 -6.73 2.79 -13.28
C SER A 223 -6.44 3.19 -11.84
N VAL A 224 -6.17 4.48 -11.68
CA VAL A 224 -6.29 5.19 -10.40
C VAL A 224 -7.56 6.04 -10.44
N ARG A 225 -8.40 5.94 -9.41
CA ARG A 225 -9.64 6.71 -9.28
C ARG A 225 -9.65 7.48 -7.98
N LEU A 226 -10.27 8.67 -8.03
CA LEU A 226 -10.55 9.50 -6.86
C LEU A 226 -12.06 9.48 -6.59
N TRP A 227 -12.41 9.42 -5.30
CA TRP A 227 -13.79 9.31 -4.83
C TRP A 227 -14.06 10.31 -3.71
N ASP A 228 -15.23 10.90 -3.70
CA ASP A 228 -15.84 11.52 -2.52
C ASP A 228 -16.87 10.54 -1.95
N LEU A 229 -16.55 9.89 -0.81
CA LEU A 229 -17.42 8.87 -0.23
C LEU A 229 -18.70 9.45 0.40
N ARG A 230 -18.80 10.77 0.53
CA ARG A 230 -20.06 11.45 0.90
C ARG A 230 -21.05 11.50 -0.26
N ALA A 231 -20.55 11.39 -1.50
CA ALA A 231 -21.34 11.41 -2.73
C ALA A 231 -20.83 10.35 -3.74
N PRO A 232 -20.87 9.04 -3.40
CA PRO A 232 -20.10 7.99 -4.07
C PRO A 232 -20.72 7.48 -5.40
N ALA A 233 -21.61 8.23 -6.04
CA ALA A 233 -22.31 7.79 -7.25
C ALA A 233 -21.38 7.47 -8.44
N ALA A 234 -20.25 8.17 -8.54
CA ALA A 234 -19.21 7.98 -9.54
C ALA A 234 -17.86 8.48 -9.01
N PRO A 235 -16.72 8.03 -9.55
CA PRO A 235 -15.43 8.63 -9.23
C PRO A 235 -15.40 10.11 -9.68
N THR A 236 -14.81 10.97 -8.86
CA THR A 236 -14.60 12.39 -9.19
C THR A 236 -13.54 12.56 -10.27
N ALA A 237 -12.61 11.62 -10.37
CA ALA A 237 -11.61 11.52 -11.43
C ALA A 237 -11.19 10.07 -11.65
N SER A 238 -10.74 9.76 -12.88
CA SER A 238 -10.20 8.45 -13.24
C SER A 238 -9.06 8.64 -14.25
N LEU A 239 -7.97 7.88 -14.07
CA LEU A 239 -6.77 7.97 -14.87
C LEU A 239 -6.23 6.57 -15.15
N ALA A 240 -5.99 6.25 -16.43
CA ALA A 240 -5.20 5.07 -16.80
C ALA A 240 -3.71 5.33 -16.55
N VAL A 241 -3.03 4.42 -15.85
CA VAL A 241 -1.60 4.56 -15.48
C VAL A 241 -0.69 3.60 -16.24
N GLY A 242 -1.25 2.74 -17.10
CA GLY A 242 -0.55 1.88 -18.03
C GLY A 242 -0.08 0.53 -17.47
N GLY A 243 -0.49 0.19 -16.26
CA GLY A 243 -0.27 -1.09 -15.60
C GLY A 243 -1.11 -1.18 -14.34
N GLY A 244 -1.29 -2.38 -13.78
CA GLY A 244 -2.07 -2.57 -12.55
C GLY A 244 -1.54 -1.69 -11.42
N ALA A 245 -2.37 -0.78 -10.91
CA ALA A 245 -2.01 0.17 -9.86
C ALA A 245 -2.02 -0.55 -8.50
N TYR A 246 -0.92 -1.24 -8.20
CA TYR A 246 -0.81 -2.17 -7.08
C TYR A 246 -0.71 -1.48 -5.71
N ALA A 247 0.02 -0.38 -5.63
CA ALA A 247 0.14 0.41 -4.39
C ALA A 247 0.04 1.90 -4.68
N LEU A 248 -0.47 2.65 -3.72
CA LEU A 248 -0.57 4.10 -3.73
C LEU A 248 0.07 4.69 -2.47
N ALA A 249 0.76 5.80 -2.62
CA ALA A 249 1.28 6.59 -1.53
C ALA A 249 1.06 8.09 -1.77
N ARG A 250 1.04 8.89 -0.70
CA ARG A 250 0.94 10.35 -0.80
C ARG A 250 2.23 10.95 -1.35
N ASP A 251 2.10 11.96 -2.19
CA ASP A 251 3.18 12.72 -2.79
C ASP A 251 2.84 14.22 -2.87
N GLY A 252 3.07 14.95 -1.78
CA GLY A 252 2.61 16.33 -1.68
C GLY A 252 1.11 16.44 -1.92
N ASP A 253 0.72 17.24 -2.94
CA ASP A 253 -0.68 17.40 -3.35
C ASP A 253 -1.16 16.28 -4.29
N GLY A 254 -0.29 15.32 -4.63
CA GLY A 254 -0.58 14.23 -5.56
C GLY A 254 -0.35 12.86 -4.96
N TYR A 255 0.00 11.91 -5.83
CA TYR A 255 0.17 10.51 -5.46
C TYR A 255 1.40 9.90 -6.15
N LEU A 256 1.97 8.89 -5.52
CA LEU A 256 2.82 7.90 -6.16
C LEU A 256 2.01 6.62 -6.38
N ALA A 257 2.11 6.05 -7.56
CA ALA A 257 1.52 4.75 -7.87
C ALA A 257 2.61 3.76 -8.30
N ALA A 258 2.63 2.60 -7.67
CA ALA A 258 3.38 1.45 -8.14
C ALA A 258 2.51 0.69 -9.15
N CYS A 259 2.93 0.66 -10.42
CA CYS A 259 2.10 0.24 -11.54
C CYS A 259 2.60 -1.07 -12.17
N MET A 260 2.98 -2.03 -11.32
CA MET A 260 3.46 -3.36 -11.74
C MET A 260 4.49 -3.27 -12.88
N GLY A 261 4.25 -3.90 -14.02
CA GLY A 261 5.15 -3.91 -15.18
C GLY A 261 5.35 -2.56 -15.87
N ALA A 262 4.57 -1.55 -15.52
CA ALA A 262 4.72 -0.18 -16.02
C ALA A 262 5.65 0.70 -15.14
N GLY A 263 6.20 0.16 -14.04
CA GLY A 263 7.09 0.90 -13.15
C GLY A 263 6.34 1.79 -12.14
N ALA A 264 6.92 2.93 -11.75
CA ALA A 264 6.28 3.88 -10.85
C ALA A 264 5.80 5.14 -11.59
N ARG A 265 4.72 5.74 -11.09
CA ARG A 265 4.13 6.98 -11.61
C ARG A 265 4.04 8.03 -10.52
N VAL A 266 4.45 9.24 -10.85
CA VAL A 266 4.14 10.45 -10.08
C VAL A 266 2.88 11.06 -10.67
N LEU A 267 1.86 11.25 -9.84
CA LEU A 267 0.54 11.73 -10.27
C LEU A 267 0.22 13.10 -9.63
N ARG A 268 -0.32 14.03 -10.41
CA ARG A 268 -1.01 15.22 -9.88
C ARG A 268 -2.43 14.83 -9.52
N ALA A 269 -2.98 15.41 -8.45
CA ALA A 269 -4.37 15.18 -8.06
C ALA A 269 -5.36 16.09 -8.82
N ALA A 270 -4.97 17.34 -9.13
CA ALA A 270 -5.87 18.31 -9.72
C ALA A 270 -5.22 19.09 -10.90
N PRO A 271 -5.55 18.77 -12.16
CA PRO A 271 -6.33 17.61 -12.59
C PRO A 271 -5.54 16.30 -12.41
N LEU A 272 -6.23 15.20 -12.17
CA LEU A 272 -5.59 13.88 -12.05
C LEU A 272 -4.89 13.54 -13.37
N SER A 273 -3.57 13.43 -13.32
CA SER A 273 -2.74 13.22 -14.51
C SER A 273 -1.37 12.66 -14.14
N VAL A 274 -0.72 11.95 -15.07
CA VAL A 274 0.67 11.50 -14.90
C VAL A 274 1.61 12.70 -15.03
N ALA A 275 2.35 13.00 -13.97
CA ALA A 275 3.38 14.04 -13.94
C ALA A 275 4.77 13.49 -14.27
N GLY A 276 5.05 12.24 -13.88
CA GLY A 276 6.33 11.61 -14.10
C GLY A 276 6.25 10.09 -14.16
N VAL A 277 7.26 9.51 -14.79
CA VAL A 277 7.41 8.08 -15.04
C VAL A 277 8.80 7.63 -14.61
N TYR A 278 8.87 6.56 -13.84
CA TYR A 278 10.09 5.84 -13.50
C TYR A 278 9.90 4.35 -13.84
N ASP A 279 10.60 3.86 -14.87
CA ASP A 279 10.44 2.52 -15.47
C ASP A 279 11.77 1.73 -15.57
N HIS A 280 12.72 2.01 -14.66
CA HIS A 280 14.04 1.39 -14.68
C HIS A 280 14.18 0.10 -13.86
N HIS A 281 13.09 -0.44 -13.33
CA HIS A 281 13.09 -1.75 -12.69
C HIS A 281 13.05 -2.88 -13.72
N GLY A 282 13.72 -3.98 -13.42
CA GLY A 282 13.74 -5.18 -14.27
C GLY A 282 12.49 -6.07 -14.12
N SER A 283 11.62 -5.77 -13.14
CA SER A 283 10.46 -6.59 -12.79
C SER A 283 9.27 -5.75 -12.35
N VAL A 284 8.22 -6.42 -11.82
CA VAL A 284 6.98 -5.79 -11.35
C VAL A 284 7.23 -4.94 -10.11
N VAL A 285 6.79 -3.68 -10.16
CA VAL A 285 6.92 -2.71 -9.06
C VAL A 285 5.71 -2.81 -8.15
N TYR A 286 5.96 -3.15 -6.89
CA TYR A 286 4.92 -3.32 -5.86
C TYR A 286 4.87 -2.20 -4.82
N GLY A 287 5.91 -1.39 -4.71
CA GLY A 287 5.95 -0.28 -3.76
C GLY A 287 6.63 0.95 -4.32
N ALA A 288 6.09 2.13 -4.01
CA ALA A 288 6.72 3.42 -4.25
C ALA A 288 6.33 4.39 -3.14
N VAL A 289 7.32 5.04 -2.51
CA VAL A 289 7.09 5.93 -1.38
C VAL A 289 8.01 7.15 -1.45
N ARG A 290 7.49 8.34 -1.11
CA ARG A 290 8.28 9.56 -1.00
C ARG A 290 8.78 9.78 0.43
N HIS A 291 10.01 10.21 0.56
CA HIS A 291 10.56 10.69 1.83
C HIS A 291 9.93 12.05 2.22
N GLY A 292 9.40 12.15 3.43
CA GLY A 292 8.59 13.29 3.85
C GLY A 292 9.30 14.65 3.85
N ALA A 293 10.61 14.68 4.10
CA ALA A 293 11.39 15.92 4.21
C ALA A 293 12.31 16.18 3.00
N SER A 294 12.42 15.27 2.05
CA SER A 294 13.33 15.42 0.90
C SER A 294 12.62 15.07 -0.40
N ARG A 295 13.30 15.32 -1.54
CA ARG A 295 12.81 14.92 -2.86
C ARG A 295 13.08 13.46 -3.22
N ARG A 296 13.58 12.64 -2.27
CA ARG A 296 13.86 11.24 -2.50
C ARG A 296 12.57 10.43 -2.62
N ILE A 297 12.53 9.58 -3.62
CA ILE A 297 11.49 8.59 -3.83
C ILE A 297 12.18 7.22 -3.82
N ALA A 298 11.60 6.27 -3.10
CA ALA A 298 12.02 4.88 -3.15
C ALA A 298 10.96 4.05 -3.85
N SER A 299 11.39 3.12 -4.71
CA SER A 299 10.52 2.11 -5.33
C SER A 299 11.16 0.74 -5.25
N CYS A 300 10.34 -0.32 -5.15
CA CYS A 300 10.81 -1.69 -5.12
C CYS A 300 10.15 -2.54 -6.17
N SER A 301 10.92 -3.47 -6.72
CA SER A 301 10.43 -4.47 -7.64
C SER A 301 10.76 -5.89 -7.19
N PHE A 302 9.85 -6.81 -7.49
CA PHE A 302 9.73 -8.08 -6.76
C PHE A 302 10.75 -9.12 -7.21
N TYR A 303 10.70 -9.60 -8.46
CA TYR A 303 11.52 -10.75 -8.90
C TYR A 303 13.00 -10.43 -9.09
N ASP A 304 13.36 -9.17 -9.35
CA ASP A 304 14.75 -8.71 -9.38
C ASP A 304 15.29 -8.29 -8.03
N ARG A 305 14.47 -8.37 -6.97
CA ARG A 305 14.80 -8.01 -5.58
C ARG A 305 15.30 -6.58 -5.41
N GLY A 306 14.93 -5.71 -6.36
CA GLY A 306 15.48 -4.36 -6.50
C GLY A 306 14.78 -3.34 -5.60
N VAL A 307 15.58 -2.52 -4.93
CA VAL A 307 15.14 -1.26 -4.31
C VAL A 307 15.94 -0.12 -4.92
N HIS A 308 15.24 0.82 -5.55
CA HIS A 308 15.82 1.99 -6.18
C HIS A 308 15.44 3.25 -5.41
N VAL A 309 16.42 4.13 -5.15
CA VAL A 309 16.18 5.47 -4.59
C VAL A 309 16.58 6.52 -5.63
N TRP A 310 15.63 7.31 -6.04
CA TRP A 310 15.75 8.34 -7.07
C TRP A 310 15.20 9.68 -6.59
N CYS A 311 15.50 10.77 -7.29
CA CYS A 311 15.12 12.11 -6.90
C CYS A 311 14.17 12.74 -7.93
N ASP A 312 13.23 13.51 -7.42
CA ASP A 312 12.42 14.43 -8.19
C ASP A 312 13.15 15.78 -8.23
N GLU A 313 14.02 15.97 -9.25
CA GLU A 313 14.83 17.21 -9.43
C GLU A 313 14.03 18.33 -10.11
#